data_ba2202b425cafbf97c313b0d868a6e1f
#
_entry.id   ba2202b425cafbf97c313b0d868a6e1f
#
_cell.length_a   1.000
_cell.length_b   1.000
_cell.length_c   1.000
_cell.angle_alpha   90.00
_cell.angle_beta   90.00
_cell.angle_gamma   90.00
#
_symmetry.space_group_name_H-M   'P 1'
#
loop_
_entity.id
_entity.type
_entity.pdbx_description
1 polymer ?
#
loop_
_entity_poly.entity_id
_entity_poly.type
_entity_poly.pdbx_seq_one_letter_code
_entity_poly.pdbx_strand_id
1 'polypeptide(L)'
;MDAAEFRKRGKEMVDYIADYLEKIEKRQVFPDVEPGYLRPLIPDCAPQDPESFEDVFKDIEKIIMPGVTHWHSPYFFAYFPAASSFPALLADMLCGGIGCVGFSWAASPACTELETVMLDWLGKMINLPEEFLAGKDGQGGGVIQGSASEATLISLLAARTKTIRRVQLEKPELTEADIMGRLVAYASDQAHSSVERAALIGGVKIKNVSSDDTFSVCGSALKKVLDEDKASGLIPFFFCATLGTTPCCSFDKLLELGPICLVTDYRHWQIPLGRRFRSLKLWFVLRMYGVTGLQEHIRKHVRLSHQFEHLVLQDERFEICAEVVLGLVCFRLKGSNELNKALLKSINEAKKIHLVPCHLRETFVLRFAICSRTVESTHIKFAWQHISQLATALLKTWEEL
;
A
#
# COMPACT_ATOMS: atom_id res chain seq x y z
N MET A 1 10.34 4.61 35.25
CA MET A 1 11.27 3.62 34.62
C MET A 1 12.64 4.27 34.48
N ASP A 2 13.67 3.68 35.05
CA ASP A 2 15.06 4.10 34.89
C ASP A 2 15.77 3.31 33.77
N ALA A 3 17.04 3.62 33.51
CA ALA A 3 17.81 2.98 32.44
C ALA A 3 18.07 1.48 32.70
N ALA A 4 18.13 1.03 33.95
CA ALA A 4 18.31 -0.37 34.28
C ALA A 4 17.03 -1.17 34.00
N GLU A 5 15.91 -0.65 34.44
CA GLU A 5 14.59 -1.20 34.16
C GLU A 5 14.30 -1.16 32.66
N PHE A 6 14.58 -0.06 31.95
CA PHE A 6 14.42 0.00 30.49
C PHE A 6 15.20 -1.09 29.76
N ARG A 7 16.46 -1.37 30.18
CA ARG A 7 17.25 -2.46 29.60
C ARG A 7 16.63 -3.83 29.84
N LYS A 8 16.08 -4.06 31.03
CA LYS A 8 15.40 -5.32 31.36
C LYS A 8 14.15 -5.49 30.51
N ARG A 9 13.24 -4.48 30.53
CA ARG A 9 11.95 -4.52 29.82
C ARG A 9 12.09 -4.51 28.30
N GLY A 10 13.12 -3.79 27.80
CA GLY A 10 13.45 -3.80 26.37
C GLY A 10 13.85 -5.18 25.86
N LYS A 11 14.60 -5.95 26.64
CA LYS A 11 14.93 -7.35 26.31
C LYS A 11 13.67 -8.22 26.31
N GLU A 12 12.85 -8.14 27.36
CA GLU A 12 11.59 -8.86 27.45
C GLU A 12 10.66 -8.54 26.26
N MET A 13 10.61 -7.27 25.83
CA MET A 13 9.82 -6.87 24.66
C MET A 13 10.39 -7.42 23.34
N VAL A 14 11.72 -7.45 23.18
CA VAL A 14 12.36 -8.03 22.00
C VAL A 14 12.05 -9.53 21.92
N ASP A 15 12.17 -10.25 23.02
CA ASP A 15 11.85 -11.68 23.10
C ASP A 15 10.38 -11.94 22.80
N TYR A 16 9.49 -11.13 23.36
CA TYR A 16 8.04 -11.20 23.07
C TYR A 16 7.74 -10.99 21.57
N ILE A 17 8.34 -9.98 20.93
CA ILE A 17 8.13 -9.71 19.50
C ILE A 17 8.68 -10.85 18.65
N ALA A 18 9.86 -11.38 18.99
CA ALA A 18 10.45 -12.51 18.28
C ALA A 18 9.55 -13.76 18.38
N ASP A 19 9.13 -14.11 19.58
CA ASP A 19 8.18 -15.21 19.86
C ASP A 19 6.85 -15.04 19.14
N TYR A 20 6.30 -13.82 19.13
CA TYR A 20 5.07 -13.51 18.40
C TYR A 20 5.23 -13.80 16.91
N LEU A 21 6.32 -13.34 16.30
CA LEU A 21 6.56 -13.52 14.85
C LEU A 21 6.92 -14.97 14.49
N GLU A 22 7.64 -15.69 15.35
CA GLU A 22 7.95 -17.11 15.13
C GLU A 22 6.72 -18.01 15.27
N LYS A 23 5.83 -17.67 16.19
CA LYS A 23 4.64 -18.46 16.51
C LYS A 23 3.37 -17.94 15.85
N ILE A 24 3.49 -16.96 14.94
CA ILE A 24 2.34 -16.27 14.34
C ILE A 24 1.36 -17.21 13.62
N GLU A 25 1.87 -18.30 13.04
CA GLU A 25 1.06 -19.31 12.36
C GLU A 25 0.05 -20.00 13.28
N LYS A 26 0.33 -20.05 14.59
CA LYS A 26 -0.56 -20.64 15.60
C LYS A 26 -1.69 -19.72 16.02
N ARG A 27 -1.63 -18.43 15.66
CA ARG A 27 -2.67 -17.45 15.99
C ARG A 27 -3.72 -17.43 14.89
N GLN A 28 -4.98 -17.27 15.31
CA GLN A 28 -6.09 -17.08 14.39
C GLN A 28 -5.87 -15.79 13.57
N VAL A 29 -5.92 -15.89 12.24
CA VAL A 29 -5.55 -14.79 11.34
C VAL A 29 -6.43 -13.55 11.48
N PHE A 30 -7.74 -13.76 11.68
CA PHE A 30 -8.72 -12.69 11.84
C PHE A 30 -9.37 -12.75 13.23
N PRO A 31 -9.54 -11.63 13.93
CA PRO A 31 -10.06 -11.59 15.30
C PRO A 31 -11.51 -12.06 15.40
N ASP A 32 -11.87 -12.54 16.59
CA ASP A 32 -13.22 -12.97 16.95
C ASP A 32 -13.86 -12.00 17.94
N VAL A 33 -13.96 -10.74 17.51
CA VAL A 33 -14.52 -9.66 18.32
C VAL A 33 -15.52 -8.85 17.52
N GLU A 34 -16.50 -8.28 18.20
CA GLU A 34 -17.48 -7.38 17.60
C GLU A 34 -17.11 -5.89 17.82
N PRO A 35 -17.61 -4.97 17.00
CA PRO A 35 -17.40 -3.54 17.22
C PRO A 35 -17.79 -3.12 18.62
N GLY A 36 -16.88 -2.42 19.31
CA GLY A 36 -17.09 -1.99 20.70
C GLY A 36 -16.55 -2.95 21.76
N TYR A 37 -15.94 -4.08 21.39
CA TYR A 37 -15.42 -5.09 22.34
C TYR A 37 -14.44 -4.52 23.36
N LEU A 38 -13.66 -3.53 22.97
CA LEU A 38 -12.58 -2.99 23.79
C LEU A 38 -13.08 -2.11 24.94
N ARG A 39 -14.15 -1.35 24.70
CA ARG A 39 -14.65 -0.38 25.67
C ARG A 39 -14.95 -0.94 27.06
N PRO A 40 -15.62 -2.09 27.22
CA PRO A 40 -15.89 -2.68 28.54
C PRO A 40 -14.67 -3.33 29.20
N LEU A 41 -13.55 -3.49 28.47
CA LEU A 41 -12.35 -4.17 28.97
C LEU A 41 -11.29 -3.20 29.52
N ILE A 42 -11.43 -1.91 29.25
CA ILE A 42 -10.54 -0.86 29.76
C ILE A 42 -11.32 0.13 30.64
N PRO A 43 -10.67 0.75 31.66
CA PRO A 43 -11.29 1.75 32.51
C PRO A 43 -11.85 2.93 31.73
N ASP A 44 -12.90 3.57 32.25
CA ASP A 44 -13.50 4.76 31.62
C ASP A 44 -12.60 5.98 31.61
N CYS A 45 -11.65 6.05 32.54
CA CYS A 45 -10.66 7.13 32.63
C CYS A 45 -9.27 6.57 32.91
N ALA A 46 -8.26 7.38 32.61
CA ALA A 46 -6.87 7.02 32.93
C ALA A 46 -6.71 6.77 34.44
N PRO A 47 -5.85 5.81 34.84
CA PRO A 47 -5.58 5.52 36.23
C PRO A 47 -4.99 6.77 36.93
N GLN A 48 -5.40 7.01 38.17
CA GLN A 48 -4.87 8.13 38.97
C GLN A 48 -3.42 7.91 39.37
N ASP A 49 -3.08 6.67 39.72
CA ASP A 49 -1.74 6.27 40.11
C ASP A 49 -1.08 5.43 38.99
N PRO A 50 0.27 5.47 38.87
CA PRO A 50 0.98 4.69 37.86
C PRO A 50 0.89 3.19 38.15
N GLU A 51 0.68 2.42 37.07
CA GLU A 51 0.64 0.96 37.11
C GLU A 51 2.01 0.33 36.86
N SER A 52 2.18 -0.93 37.25
CA SER A 52 3.43 -1.64 36.98
C SER A 52 3.55 -2.02 35.49
N PHE A 53 4.80 -2.17 35.00
CA PHE A 53 5.04 -2.65 33.64
C PHE A 53 4.41 -4.03 33.43
N GLU A 54 4.49 -4.92 34.44
CA GLU A 54 3.95 -6.26 34.39
C GLU A 54 2.44 -6.29 34.17
N ASP A 55 1.70 -5.39 34.80
CA ASP A 55 0.24 -5.33 34.68
C ASP A 55 -0.16 -4.80 33.32
N VAL A 56 0.46 -3.71 32.86
CA VAL A 56 0.25 -3.16 31.52
C VAL A 56 0.63 -4.18 30.43
N PHE A 57 1.73 -4.92 30.63
CA PHE A 57 2.19 -5.91 29.66
C PHE A 57 1.26 -7.15 29.57
N LYS A 58 0.68 -7.58 30.67
CA LYS A 58 -0.33 -8.65 30.69
C LYS A 58 -1.58 -8.27 29.90
N ASP A 59 -1.98 -7.01 29.94
CA ASP A 59 -3.16 -6.52 29.23
C ASP A 59 -2.96 -6.52 27.71
N ILE A 60 -1.74 -6.52 27.21
CA ILE A 60 -1.48 -6.68 25.77
C ILE A 60 -2.06 -8.00 25.28
N GLU A 61 -1.72 -9.14 25.90
CA GLU A 61 -2.25 -10.45 25.46
C GLU A 61 -3.73 -10.64 25.81
N LYS A 62 -4.18 -10.10 26.94
CA LYS A 62 -5.54 -10.30 27.43
C LYS A 62 -6.58 -9.41 26.74
N ILE A 63 -6.21 -8.16 26.44
CA ILE A 63 -7.15 -7.13 26.01
C ILE A 63 -6.89 -6.71 24.56
N ILE A 64 -5.62 -6.47 24.19
CA ILE A 64 -5.28 -5.89 22.89
C ILE A 64 -5.19 -6.95 21.80
N MET A 65 -4.41 -8.01 22.02
CA MET A 65 -4.14 -9.04 21.02
C MET A 65 -5.37 -9.79 20.51
N PRO A 66 -6.45 -9.99 21.29
CA PRO A 66 -7.69 -10.60 20.77
C PRO A 66 -8.36 -9.81 19.65
N GLY A 67 -8.14 -8.49 19.56
CA GLY A 67 -8.68 -7.63 18.49
C GLY A 67 -7.70 -7.35 17.35
N VAL A 68 -6.54 -8.00 17.33
CA VAL A 68 -5.53 -7.77 16.28
C VAL A 68 -5.73 -8.71 15.09
N THR A 69 -5.86 -8.15 13.89
CA THR A 69 -5.73 -8.91 12.64
C THR A 69 -4.25 -9.13 12.36
N HIS A 70 -3.84 -10.39 12.25
CA HIS A 70 -2.43 -10.76 12.16
C HIS A 70 -1.89 -10.73 10.73
N TRP A 71 -1.51 -9.53 10.25
CA TRP A 71 -0.99 -9.31 8.89
C TRP A 71 0.31 -10.06 8.59
N HIS A 72 1.05 -10.49 9.62
CA HIS A 72 2.24 -11.32 9.46
C HIS A 72 1.92 -12.81 9.28
N SER A 73 0.68 -13.23 9.51
CA SER A 73 0.28 -14.63 9.37
C SER A 73 0.47 -15.11 7.93
N PRO A 74 1.01 -16.33 7.70
CA PRO A 74 1.10 -16.93 6.37
C PRO A 74 -0.28 -17.28 5.77
N TYR A 75 -1.35 -17.17 6.56
CA TYR A 75 -2.74 -17.34 6.15
C TYR A 75 -3.48 -16.01 5.88
N PHE A 76 -2.78 -14.87 5.98
CA PHE A 76 -3.32 -13.57 5.64
C PHE A 76 -3.06 -13.28 4.17
N PHE A 77 -4.12 -13.34 3.35
CA PHE A 77 -4.09 -13.13 1.90
C PHE A 77 -4.94 -11.93 1.46
N ALA A 78 -5.09 -10.95 2.36
CA ALA A 78 -5.94 -9.79 2.17
C ALA A 78 -5.14 -8.51 1.93
N TYR A 79 -5.76 -7.48 1.37
CA TYR A 79 -5.23 -6.14 1.13
C TYR A 79 -3.95 -6.12 0.29
N PHE A 80 -2.78 -5.85 0.91
CA PHE A 80 -1.47 -5.74 0.27
C PHE A 80 -0.36 -6.10 1.28
N PRO A 81 0.85 -6.47 0.82
CA PRO A 81 1.97 -6.76 1.70
C PRO A 81 2.39 -5.53 2.52
N ALA A 82 2.24 -5.58 3.84
CA ALA A 82 2.64 -4.53 4.77
C ALA A 82 3.46 -5.04 5.96
N ALA A 83 3.96 -6.27 5.84
CA ALA A 83 4.73 -6.91 6.89
C ALA A 83 6.07 -6.18 7.14
N SER A 84 6.44 -6.05 8.41
CA SER A 84 7.75 -5.54 8.82
C SER A 84 8.81 -6.64 8.84
N SER A 85 10.05 -6.28 9.08
CA SER A 85 11.18 -7.22 9.21
C SER A 85 11.99 -6.89 10.46
N PHE A 86 12.75 -7.85 10.98
CA PHE A 86 13.60 -7.60 12.14
C PHE A 86 14.55 -6.41 11.95
N PRO A 87 15.27 -6.25 10.81
CA PRO A 87 16.05 -5.05 10.56
C PRO A 87 15.24 -3.75 10.63
N ALA A 88 14.02 -3.73 10.09
CA ALA A 88 13.17 -2.57 10.13
C ALA A 88 12.68 -2.24 11.55
N LEU A 89 12.40 -3.26 12.39
CA LEU A 89 12.04 -3.09 13.80
C LEU A 89 13.20 -2.51 14.62
N LEU A 90 14.44 -3.00 14.41
CA LEU A 90 15.64 -2.46 15.06
C LEU A 90 15.86 -1.00 14.68
N ALA A 91 15.64 -0.64 13.41
CA ALA A 91 15.72 0.75 12.96
C ALA A 91 14.66 1.64 13.60
N ASP A 92 13.42 1.15 13.77
CA ASP A 92 12.35 1.89 14.45
C ASP A 92 12.66 2.11 15.94
N MET A 93 13.20 1.09 16.63
CA MET A 93 13.66 1.22 18.02
C MET A 93 14.74 2.31 18.15
N LEU A 94 15.73 2.30 17.24
CA LEU A 94 16.80 3.31 17.24
C LEU A 94 16.24 4.69 16.91
N CYS A 95 15.34 4.83 15.94
CA CYS A 95 14.67 6.10 15.63
C CYS A 95 13.93 6.67 16.85
N GLY A 96 13.23 5.82 17.60
CA GLY A 96 12.56 6.21 18.85
C GLY A 96 13.54 6.66 19.92
N GLY A 97 14.67 5.98 20.06
CA GLY A 97 15.71 6.30 21.03
C GLY A 97 16.47 7.60 20.71
N ILE A 98 16.80 7.86 19.44
CA ILE A 98 17.45 9.08 18.98
C ILE A 98 16.50 10.30 19.15
N GLY A 99 15.20 10.12 18.80
CA GLY A 99 14.18 11.17 18.99
C GLY A 99 14.41 12.44 18.15
N CYS A 100 15.16 12.36 17.05
CA CYS A 100 15.43 13.54 16.22
C CYS A 100 14.24 13.87 15.28
N VAL A 101 14.12 15.15 14.93
CA VAL A 101 13.14 15.67 13.97
C VAL A 101 13.88 16.24 12.76
N GLY A 102 13.75 15.59 11.60
CA GLY A 102 14.53 15.89 10.39
C GLY A 102 13.85 16.84 9.40
N PHE A 103 13.30 17.97 9.87
CA PHE A 103 12.64 18.92 8.95
C PHE A 103 13.62 19.86 8.23
N SER A 104 14.85 19.96 8.71
CA SER A 104 15.92 20.73 8.06
C SER A 104 17.28 20.09 8.35
N TRP A 105 18.29 20.48 7.56
CA TRP A 105 19.65 20.04 7.76
C TRP A 105 20.17 20.44 9.17
N ALA A 106 19.90 21.64 9.60
CA ALA A 106 20.30 22.12 10.93
C ALA A 106 19.63 21.36 12.07
N ALA A 107 18.38 20.91 11.90
CA ALA A 107 17.67 20.13 12.91
C ALA A 107 18.22 18.72 13.06
N SER A 108 18.68 18.09 12.00
CA SER A 108 19.39 16.80 11.99
C SER A 108 20.10 16.58 10.65
N PRO A 109 21.40 16.93 10.54
CA PRO A 109 22.17 16.72 9.31
C PRO A 109 22.13 15.28 8.83
N ALA A 110 22.38 14.31 9.73
CA ALA A 110 22.35 12.89 9.41
C ALA A 110 21.00 12.41 8.87
N CYS A 111 19.89 12.90 9.42
CA CYS A 111 18.55 12.54 8.97
C CYS A 111 18.30 13.00 7.52
N THR A 112 18.70 14.22 7.21
CA THR A 112 18.49 14.86 5.92
C THR A 112 19.39 14.23 4.85
N GLU A 113 20.70 14.10 5.14
CA GLU A 113 21.66 13.54 4.19
C GLU A 113 21.41 12.06 3.93
N LEU A 114 21.13 11.25 4.96
CA LEU A 114 20.85 9.84 4.80
C LEU A 114 19.58 9.62 3.97
N GLU A 115 18.57 10.47 4.08
CA GLU A 115 17.38 10.37 3.24
C GLU A 115 17.70 10.56 1.76
N THR A 116 18.48 11.58 1.45
CA THR A 116 18.93 11.86 0.08
C THR A 116 19.71 10.68 -0.50
N VAL A 117 20.69 10.15 0.25
CA VAL A 117 21.49 8.99 -0.20
C VAL A 117 20.62 7.74 -0.39
N MET A 118 19.71 7.47 0.53
CA MET A 118 18.84 6.28 0.43
C MET A 118 17.88 6.35 -0.73
N LEU A 119 17.37 7.52 -1.06
CA LEU A 119 16.50 7.69 -2.21
C LEU A 119 17.25 7.65 -3.54
N ASP A 120 18.50 8.11 -3.58
CA ASP A 120 19.39 7.89 -4.72
C ASP A 120 19.69 6.39 -4.93
N TRP A 121 19.92 5.63 -3.84
CA TRP A 121 20.08 4.19 -3.95
C TRP A 121 18.83 3.52 -4.49
N LEU A 122 17.66 3.88 -3.97
CA LEU A 122 16.38 3.34 -4.45
C LEU A 122 16.15 3.72 -5.92
N GLY A 123 16.38 4.97 -6.30
CA GLY A 123 16.25 5.44 -7.69
C GLY A 123 17.12 4.64 -8.65
N LYS A 124 18.39 4.39 -8.28
CA LYS A 124 19.30 3.54 -9.08
C LYS A 124 18.84 2.08 -9.12
N MET A 125 18.31 1.53 -8.03
CA MET A 125 17.78 0.15 -8.00
C MET A 125 16.61 -0.07 -8.95
N ILE A 126 15.77 0.94 -9.15
CA ILE A 126 14.62 0.89 -10.06
C ILE A 126 14.91 1.54 -11.42
N ASN A 127 16.19 1.83 -11.68
CA ASN A 127 16.68 2.39 -12.95
C ASN A 127 16.01 3.71 -13.36
N LEU A 128 15.82 4.62 -12.40
CA LEU A 128 15.35 5.97 -12.71
C LEU A 128 16.43 6.76 -13.46
N PRO A 129 16.06 7.65 -14.40
CA PRO A 129 16.96 8.60 -15.02
C PRO A 129 17.70 9.48 -14.00
N GLU A 130 18.90 9.95 -14.36
CA GLU A 130 19.76 10.73 -13.45
C GLU A 130 19.10 12.04 -12.98
N GLU A 131 18.20 12.60 -13.76
CA GLU A 131 17.44 13.81 -13.41
C GLU A 131 16.57 13.64 -12.16
N PHE A 132 16.23 12.40 -11.80
CA PHE A 132 15.50 12.08 -10.57
C PHE A 132 16.39 11.86 -9.35
N LEU A 133 17.71 11.82 -9.53
CA LEU A 133 18.65 11.61 -8.44
C LEU A 133 19.16 12.96 -7.92
N ALA A 134 19.44 13.03 -6.61
CA ALA A 134 20.06 14.22 -6.04
C ALA A 134 21.50 14.40 -6.56
N GLY A 135 22.23 13.29 -6.72
CA GLY A 135 23.60 13.32 -7.22
C GLY A 135 24.51 14.25 -6.41
N LYS A 136 25.59 14.72 -7.04
CA LYS A 136 26.51 15.70 -6.42
C LYS A 136 26.02 17.14 -6.50
N ASP A 137 25.20 17.44 -7.50
CA ASP A 137 24.78 18.82 -7.82
C ASP A 137 23.40 19.18 -7.21
N GLY A 138 22.73 18.23 -6.56
CA GLY A 138 21.50 18.45 -5.77
C GLY A 138 20.30 18.97 -6.57
N GLN A 139 20.22 18.70 -7.88
CA GLN A 139 19.14 19.22 -8.73
C GLN A 139 17.90 18.35 -8.73
N GLY A 140 18.05 17.04 -8.62
CA GLY A 140 16.97 16.07 -8.43
C GLY A 140 16.82 15.64 -6.98
N GLY A 141 16.24 14.45 -6.78
CA GLY A 141 16.13 13.82 -5.47
C GLY A 141 14.75 13.32 -5.16
N GLY A 142 14.59 12.80 -3.96
CA GLY A 142 13.33 12.26 -3.46
C GLY A 142 13.12 12.59 -1.99
N VAL A 143 11.87 12.37 -1.54
CA VAL A 143 11.47 12.59 -0.15
C VAL A 143 10.52 11.49 0.30
N ILE A 144 10.76 10.90 1.47
CA ILE A 144 9.92 9.87 2.04
C ILE A 144 8.68 10.50 2.68
N GLN A 145 7.50 10.20 2.15
CA GLN A 145 6.23 10.65 2.67
C GLN A 145 5.69 9.72 3.76
N GLY A 146 4.64 10.15 4.49
CA GLY A 146 3.98 9.37 5.53
C GLY A 146 3.20 8.17 5.00
N SER A 147 2.68 8.30 3.78
CA SER A 147 1.89 7.27 3.08
C SER A 147 1.92 7.50 1.57
N ALA A 148 1.53 6.49 0.78
CA ALA A 148 1.34 6.63 -0.66
C ALA A 148 0.27 7.70 -1.00
N SER A 149 -0.79 7.79 -0.19
CA SER A 149 -1.83 8.83 -0.36
C SER A 149 -1.28 10.24 -0.20
N GLU A 150 -0.39 10.44 0.77
CA GLU A 150 0.30 11.73 0.97
C GLU A 150 1.25 12.04 -0.18
N ALA A 151 2.00 11.04 -0.68
CA ALA A 151 2.87 11.20 -1.84
C ALA A 151 2.07 11.63 -3.09
N THR A 152 0.92 11.02 -3.34
CA THR A 152 0.03 11.40 -4.44
C THR A 152 -0.49 12.83 -4.29
N LEU A 153 -0.95 13.21 -3.09
CA LEU A 153 -1.43 14.57 -2.81
C LEU A 153 -0.34 15.62 -3.06
N ILE A 154 0.87 15.38 -2.54
CA ILE A 154 1.98 16.32 -2.66
C ILE A 154 2.39 16.48 -4.13
N SER A 155 2.47 15.39 -4.89
CA SER A 155 2.78 15.43 -6.31
C SER A 155 1.73 16.23 -7.10
N LEU A 156 0.46 16.04 -6.79
CA LEU A 156 -0.65 16.79 -7.39
C LEU A 156 -0.57 18.28 -7.05
N LEU A 157 -0.31 18.64 -5.79
CA LEU A 157 -0.19 20.03 -5.34
C LEU A 157 1.02 20.73 -5.97
N ALA A 158 2.14 20.03 -6.11
CA ALA A 158 3.33 20.54 -6.78
C ALA A 158 3.05 20.84 -8.27
N ALA A 159 2.43 19.89 -8.98
CA ALA A 159 2.02 20.06 -10.38
C ALA A 159 1.01 21.20 -10.55
N ARG A 160 0.03 21.32 -9.63
CA ARG A 160 -0.95 22.41 -9.59
C ARG A 160 -0.26 23.77 -9.49
N THR A 161 0.59 23.96 -8.50
CA THR A 161 1.29 25.22 -8.24
C THR A 161 2.17 25.61 -9.44
N LYS A 162 2.89 24.65 -9.99
CA LYS A 162 3.72 24.90 -11.20
C LYS A 162 2.88 25.32 -12.38
N THR A 163 1.75 24.65 -12.62
CA THR A 163 0.87 24.98 -13.75
C THR A 163 0.26 26.37 -13.60
N ILE A 164 -0.21 26.72 -12.39
CA ILE A 164 -0.72 28.06 -12.13
C ILE A 164 0.32 29.11 -12.44
N ARG A 165 1.54 28.99 -11.93
CA ARG A 165 2.64 29.95 -12.18
C ARG A 165 2.96 30.05 -13.66
N ARG A 166 3.04 28.93 -14.39
CA ARG A 166 3.29 28.91 -15.82
C ARG A 166 2.19 29.66 -16.58
N VAL A 167 0.91 29.35 -16.32
CA VAL A 167 -0.22 29.99 -17.02
C VAL A 167 -0.28 31.49 -16.71
N GLN A 168 0.02 31.93 -15.47
CA GLN A 168 0.08 33.35 -15.12
C GLN A 168 1.22 34.09 -15.84
N LEU A 169 2.36 33.42 -16.11
CA LEU A 169 3.41 34.01 -16.93
C LEU A 169 3.02 34.15 -18.39
N GLU A 170 2.26 33.19 -18.94
CA GLU A 170 1.78 33.19 -20.32
C GLU A 170 0.56 34.12 -20.50
N LYS A 171 -0.27 34.27 -19.48
CA LYS A 171 -1.55 35.02 -19.48
C LYS A 171 -1.69 35.80 -18.16
N PRO A 172 -1.01 36.96 -18.04
CA PRO A 172 -0.99 37.75 -16.79
C PRO A 172 -2.37 38.28 -16.37
N GLU A 173 -3.32 38.35 -17.29
CA GLU A 173 -4.70 38.79 -17.04
C GLU A 173 -5.53 37.77 -16.25
N LEU A 174 -5.13 36.49 -16.20
CA LEU A 174 -5.86 35.46 -15.46
C LEU A 174 -5.46 35.46 -13.98
N THR A 175 -6.46 35.47 -13.14
CA THR A 175 -6.26 35.28 -11.69
C THR A 175 -5.98 33.80 -11.36
N GLU A 176 -5.40 33.53 -10.21
CA GLU A 176 -5.21 32.16 -9.72
C GLU A 176 -6.53 31.39 -9.66
N ALA A 177 -7.64 32.04 -9.26
CA ALA A 177 -8.96 31.45 -9.20
C ALA A 177 -9.49 31.06 -10.59
N ASP A 178 -9.27 31.90 -11.59
CA ASP A 178 -9.65 31.60 -12.99
C ASP A 178 -8.93 30.36 -13.53
N ILE A 179 -7.65 30.23 -13.21
CA ILE A 179 -6.83 29.08 -13.60
C ILE A 179 -7.28 27.84 -12.82
N MET A 180 -7.41 27.92 -11.50
CA MET A 180 -7.86 26.83 -10.64
C MET A 180 -9.18 26.21 -11.10
N GLY A 181 -10.15 27.05 -11.49
CA GLY A 181 -11.46 26.59 -11.97
C GLY A 181 -11.39 25.75 -13.27
N ARG A 182 -10.29 25.84 -14.02
CA ARG A 182 -10.05 25.14 -15.29
C ARG A 182 -9.13 23.95 -15.18
N LEU A 183 -8.41 23.78 -14.04
CA LEU A 183 -7.47 22.68 -13.86
C LEU A 183 -8.18 21.33 -13.82
N VAL A 184 -7.63 20.35 -14.54
CA VAL A 184 -8.11 18.96 -14.53
C VAL A 184 -6.94 18.00 -14.33
N ALA A 185 -7.09 17.13 -13.31
CA ALA A 185 -6.24 15.97 -13.10
C ALA A 185 -6.88 14.72 -13.72
N TYR A 186 -6.08 13.72 -14.02
CA TYR A 186 -6.53 12.47 -14.64
C TYR A 186 -5.93 11.26 -13.91
N ALA A 187 -6.67 10.16 -13.89
CA ALA A 187 -6.23 8.87 -13.40
C ALA A 187 -6.94 7.75 -14.16
N SER A 188 -6.45 6.52 -14.06
CA SER A 188 -7.17 5.33 -14.50
C SER A 188 -8.50 5.17 -13.75
N ASP A 189 -9.52 4.62 -14.41
CA ASP A 189 -10.75 4.14 -13.74
C ASP A 189 -10.49 3.00 -12.74
N GLN A 190 -9.28 2.40 -12.78
CA GLN A 190 -8.79 1.40 -11.83
C GLN A 190 -7.85 2.00 -10.77
N ALA A 191 -7.65 3.32 -10.74
CA ALA A 191 -6.76 3.96 -9.77
C ALA A 191 -7.28 3.80 -8.34
N HIS A 192 -6.36 3.78 -7.39
CA HIS A 192 -6.72 3.76 -5.97
C HIS A 192 -7.47 5.04 -5.57
N SER A 193 -8.46 4.91 -4.69
CA SER A 193 -9.31 6.03 -4.22
C SER A 193 -8.53 7.21 -3.61
N SER A 194 -7.27 7.02 -3.24
CA SER A 194 -6.39 8.09 -2.75
C SER A 194 -6.13 9.17 -3.81
N VAL A 195 -6.19 8.84 -5.10
CA VAL A 195 -5.97 9.81 -6.20
C VAL A 195 -7.15 10.77 -6.29
N GLU A 196 -8.38 10.25 -6.24
CA GLU A 196 -9.59 11.06 -6.17
C GLU A 196 -9.62 11.94 -4.91
N ARG A 197 -9.25 11.36 -3.77
CA ARG A 197 -9.14 12.10 -2.50
C ARG A 197 -8.08 13.20 -2.56
N ALA A 198 -6.95 12.96 -3.22
CA ALA A 198 -5.92 13.98 -3.43
C ALA A 198 -6.43 15.16 -4.28
N ALA A 199 -7.20 14.88 -5.34
CA ALA A 199 -7.84 15.91 -6.16
C ALA A 199 -8.88 16.72 -5.35
N LEU A 200 -9.71 16.06 -4.56
CA LEU A 200 -10.68 16.70 -3.66
C LEU A 200 -9.99 17.65 -2.66
N ILE A 201 -8.95 17.19 -1.99
CA ILE A 201 -8.16 18.02 -1.04
C ILE A 201 -7.44 19.15 -1.78
N GLY A 202 -6.92 18.84 -2.97
CA GLY A 202 -6.27 19.83 -3.85
C GLY A 202 -7.19 20.87 -4.45
N GLY A 203 -8.50 20.73 -4.30
CA GLY A 203 -9.50 21.66 -4.86
C GLY A 203 -9.55 21.65 -6.39
N VAL A 204 -9.22 20.53 -7.04
CA VAL A 204 -9.18 20.41 -8.50
C VAL A 204 -10.13 19.33 -9.02
N LYS A 205 -10.57 19.49 -10.26
CA LYS A 205 -11.36 18.46 -10.94
C LYS A 205 -10.49 17.25 -11.25
N ILE A 206 -11.08 16.05 -11.16
CA ILE A 206 -10.46 14.81 -11.62
C ILE A 206 -11.36 14.12 -12.63
N LYS A 207 -10.77 13.53 -13.66
CA LYS A 207 -11.45 12.69 -14.64
C LYS A 207 -10.80 11.33 -14.72
N ASN A 208 -11.61 10.29 -14.77
CA ASN A 208 -11.14 8.93 -15.01
C ASN A 208 -10.95 8.71 -16.51
N VAL A 209 -9.81 8.13 -16.85
CA VAL A 209 -9.49 7.65 -18.19
C VAL A 209 -9.84 6.16 -18.24
N SER A 210 -10.63 5.77 -19.23
CA SER A 210 -11.06 4.37 -19.38
C SER A 210 -9.87 3.46 -19.66
N SER A 211 -9.79 2.37 -18.92
CA SER A 211 -8.85 1.28 -19.16
C SER A 211 -9.31 0.37 -20.29
N ASP A 212 -8.36 -0.33 -20.91
CA ASP A 212 -8.61 -1.37 -21.90
C ASP A 212 -9.06 -2.70 -21.24
N ASP A 213 -9.17 -3.78 -22.02
CA ASP A 213 -9.61 -5.09 -21.52
C ASP A 213 -8.62 -5.74 -20.55
N THR A 214 -7.38 -5.24 -20.51
CA THR A 214 -6.36 -5.63 -19.52
C THR A 214 -6.35 -4.72 -18.27
N PHE A 215 -7.35 -3.86 -18.11
CA PHE A 215 -7.47 -2.87 -17.03
C PHE A 215 -6.32 -1.85 -16.99
N SER A 216 -5.71 -1.56 -18.14
CA SER A 216 -4.58 -0.65 -18.29
C SER A 216 -4.97 0.58 -19.12
N VAL A 217 -4.50 1.75 -18.74
CA VAL A 217 -4.66 2.96 -19.57
C VAL A 217 -3.63 2.95 -20.68
N CYS A 218 -4.09 3.13 -21.92
CA CYS A 218 -3.25 3.30 -23.10
C CYS A 218 -3.14 4.77 -23.52
N GLY A 219 -2.10 5.09 -24.32
CA GLY A 219 -1.85 6.47 -24.78
C GLY A 219 -2.99 7.06 -25.59
N SER A 220 -3.66 6.27 -26.43
CA SER A 220 -4.79 6.75 -27.25
C SER A 220 -5.99 7.18 -26.41
N ALA A 221 -6.31 6.43 -25.33
CA ALA A 221 -7.39 6.77 -24.42
C ALA A 221 -7.10 8.08 -23.67
N LEU A 222 -5.89 8.24 -23.13
CA LEU A 222 -5.48 9.47 -22.46
C LEU A 222 -5.49 10.65 -23.44
N LYS A 223 -4.88 10.51 -24.62
CA LYS A 223 -4.82 11.57 -25.61
C LYS A 223 -6.20 12.10 -26.00
N LYS A 224 -7.17 11.20 -26.24
CA LYS A 224 -8.55 11.56 -26.56
C LYS A 224 -9.16 12.47 -25.51
N VAL A 225 -9.10 12.09 -24.23
CA VAL A 225 -9.69 12.87 -23.12
C VAL A 225 -8.97 14.21 -22.96
N LEU A 226 -7.65 14.26 -23.12
CA LEU A 226 -6.89 15.51 -23.05
C LEU A 226 -7.25 16.49 -24.19
N ASP A 227 -7.41 15.99 -25.42
CA ASP A 227 -7.76 16.82 -26.57
C ASP A 227 -9.18 17.40 -26.45
N GLU A 228 -10.15 16.58 -25.99
CA GLU A 228 -11.53 17.03 -25.69
C GLU A 228 -11.57 18.12 -24.61
N ASP A 229 -10.79 17.97 -23.55
CA ASP A 229 -10.75 18.92 -22.44
C ASP A 229 -10.05 20.23 -22.84
N LYS A 230 -8.94 20.16 -23.57
CA LYS A 230 -8.30 21.36 -24.14
C LYS A 230 -9.23 22.12 -25.08
N ALA A 231 -9.98 21.43 -25.94
CA ALA A 231 -10.96 22.03 -26.82
C ALA A 231 -12.10 22.74 -26.04
N SER A 232 -12.40 22.24 -24.83
CA SER A 232 -13.39 22.84 -23.92
C SER A 232 -12.81 23.97 -23.04
N GLY A 233 -11.56 24.38 -23.25
CA GLY A 233 -10.91 25.45 -22.49
C GLY A 233 -10.44 25.03 -21.10
N LEU A 234 -10.42 23.73 -20.79
CA LEU A 234 -9.84 23.18 -19.57
C LEU A 234 -8.31 23.07 -19.68
N ILE A 235 -7.65 22.98 -18.54
CA ILE A 235 -6.19 22.93 -18.43
C ILE A 235 -5.77 21.58 -17.84
N PRO A 236 -5.43 20.58 -18.66
CA PRO A 236 -4.78 19.36 -18.20
C PRO A 236 -3.46 19.67 -17.50
N PHE A 237 -3.26 19.18 -16.25
CA PHE A 237 -2.06 19.50 -15.51
C PHE A 237 -1.39 18.32 -14.82
N PHE A 238 -2.12 17.23 -14.57
CA PHE A 238 -1.61 16.10 -13.83
C PHE A 238 -2.27 14.81 -14.32
N PHE A 239 -1.47 13.77 -14.53
CA PHE A 239 -1.92 12.40 -14.76
C PHE A 239 -1.23 11.46 -13.78
N CYS A 240 -2.02 10.70 -13.02
CA CYS A 240 -1.52 9.69 -12.09
C CYS A 240 -1.60 8.31 -12.75
N ALA A 241 -0.51 7.87 -13.37
CA ALA A 241 -0.39 6.50 -13.85
C ALA A 241 -0.23 5.51 -12.68
N THR A 242 -0.81 4.33 -12.81
CA THR A 242 -0.75 3.28 -11.80
C THR A 242 0.01 2.08 -12.35
N LEU A 243 1.04 1.65 -11.62
CA LEU A 243 1.81 0.45 -11.91
C LEU A 243 1.53 -0.60 -10.84
N GLY A 244 0.66 -1.55 -11.15
CA GLY A 244 0.11 -2.51 -10.20
C GLY A 244 -1.13 -1.94 -9.50
N THR A 245 -2.27 -1.89 -10.21
CA THR A 245 -3.53 -1.41 -9.64
C THR A 245 -3.97 -2.24 -8.45
N THR A 246 -4.56 -1.59 -7.44
CA THR A 246 -5.04 -2.26 -6.23
C THR A 246 -6.06 -3.38 -6.53
N PRO A 247 -7.00 -3.21 -7.47
CA PRO A 247 -7.97 -4.27 -7.77
C PRO A 247 -7.35 -5.54 -8.36
N CYS A 248 -6.52 -5.43 -9.38
CA CYS A 248 -6.08 -6.57 -10.19
C CYS A 248 -4.61 -6.57 -10.60
N CYS A 249 -3.79 -5.63 -10.09
CA CYS A 249 -2.37 -5.53 -10.40
C CYS A 249 -2.05 -5.22 -11.88
N SER A 250 -2.96 -4.55 -12.60
CA SER A 250 -2.70 -4.09 -13.97
C SER A 250 -1.72 -2.91 -14.01
N PHE A 251 -1.07 -2.71 -15.14
CA PHE A 251 -0.02 -1.70 -15.34
C PHE A 251 -0.39 -0.76 -16.48
N ASP A 252 -0.51 0.53 -16.19
CA ASP A 252 -0.70 1.53 -17.23
C ASP A 252 0.50 1.58 -18.19
N LYS A 253 0.25 1.81 -19.48
CA LYS A 253 1.25 1.70 -20.56
C LYS A 253 2.18 2.90 -20.60
N LEU A 254 3.15 3.00 -19.68
CA LEU A 254 4.02 4.16 -19.52
C LEU A 254 4.75 4.60 -20.81
N LEU A 255 5.18 3.66 -21.65
CA LEU A 255 5.86 3.98 -22.91
C LEU A 255 4.96 4.75 -23.89
N GLU A 256 3.65 4.55 -23.81
CA GLU A 256 2.67 5.31 -24.60
C GLU A 256 2.27 6.62 -23.92
N LEU A 257 2.20 6.61 -22.58
CA LEU A 257 1.73 7.74 -21.77
C LEU A 257 2.79 8.82 -21.59
N GLY A 258 4.05 8.44 -21.40
CA GLY A 258 5.16 9.37 -21.17
C GLY A 258 5.31 10.47 -22.24
N PRO A 259 5.29 10.15 -23.53
CA PRO A 259 5.37 11.16 -24.61
C PRO A 259 4.20 12.15 -24.65
N ILE A 260 3.05 11.78 -24.06
CA ILE A 260 1.85 12.62 -24.01
C ILE A 260 1.91 13.58 -22.81
N CYS A 261 2.58 13.16 -21.72
CA CYS A 261 2.76 13.92 -20.50
C CYS A 261 4.10 14.66 -20.56
N LEU A 262 4.08 15.98 -20.75
CA LEU A 262 5.30 16.80 -20.66
C LEU A 262 5.85 16.73 -19.22
N VAL A 263 7.12 16.31 -19.10
CA VAL A 263 7.81 16.12 -17.82
C VAL A 263 7.90 17.41 -17.02
N THR A 264 7.68 17.30 -15.72
CA THR A 264 7.56 18.42 -14.79
C THR A 264 8.66 18.38 -13.73
N ASP A 265 9.18 19.56 -13.33
CA ASP A 265 10.17 19.79 -12.28
C ASP A 265 9.57 19.63 -10.86
N TYR A 266 10.31 19.02 -9.93
CA TYR A 266 9.80 18.50 -8.64
C TYR A 266 10.33 19.22 -7.39
N ARG A 267 10.63 20.51 -7.42
CA ARG A 267 11.37 21.25 -6.37
C ARG A 267 10.61 21.59 -5.07
N HIS A 268 9.31 21.29 -4.90
CA HIS A 268 8.53 21.69 -3.72
C HIS A 268 7.71 20.51 -3.14
N TRP A 269 8.41 19.61 -2.43
CA TRP A 269 7.93 18.25 -2.21
C TRP A 269 7.48 17.89 -0.79
N GLN A 270 7.17 18.86 0.12
CA GLN A 270 6.76 18.53 1.47
C GLN A 270 5.69 19.45 2.05
N ILE A 271 4.71 18.86 2.76
CA ILE A 271 3.73 19.56 3.59
C ILE A 271 4.11 19.53 5.09
N PRO A 272 4.55 18.37 5.68
CA PRO A 272 4.78 18.31 7.11
C PRO A 272 6.14 18.88 7.53
N LEU A 273 6.13 19.72 8.58
CA LEU A 273 7.34 20.22 9.22
C LEU A 273 7.99 19.15 10.12
N GLY A 274 7.21 18.33 10.82
CA GLY A 274 7.72 17.25 11.66
C GLY A 274 7.98 15.96 10.89
N ARG A 275 9.22 15.44 10.93
CA ARG A 275 9.62 14.23 10.18
C ARG A 275 10.35 13.25 11.08
N ARG A 276 9.91 11.97 11.01
CA ARG A 276 10.64 10.85 11.61
C ARG A 276 11.86 10.51 10.75
N PHE A 277 12.89 9.92 11.36
CA PHE A 277 14.09 9.43 10.68
C PHE A 277 13.82 8.15 9.87
N ARG A 278 12.91 8.22 8.89
CA ARG A 278 12.44 7.06 8.10
C ARG A 278 13.53 6.45 7.21
N SER A 279 14.48 7.25 6.77
CA SER A 279 15.61 6.79 5.97
C SER A 279 16.50 5.77 6.70
N LEU A 280 16.53 5.81 8.04
CA LEU A 280 17.25 4.81 8.83
C LEU A 280 16.67 3.40 8.64
N LYS A 281 15.34 3.27 8.51
CA LYS A 281 14.70 1.97 8.19
C LYS A 281 15.12 1.45 6.82
N LEU A 282 15.11 2.30 5.79
CA LEU A 282 15.61 1.94 4.46
C LEU A 282 17.06 1.51 4.50
N TRP A 283 17.92 2.24 5.21
CA TRP A 283 19.33 1.92 5.35
C TRP A 283 19.58 0.53 5.97
N PHE A 284 18.85 0.18 7.06
CA PHE A 284 18.94 -1.15 7.68
C PHE A 284 18.46 -2.25 6.71
N VAL A 285 17.31 -2.07 6.10
CA VAL A 285 16.71 -3.05 5.18
C VAL A 285 17.59 -3.27 3.95
N LEU A 286 18.01 -2.19 3.27
CA LEU A 286 18.84 -2.28 2.07
C LEU A 286 20.22 -2.87 2.36
N ARG A 287 20.83 -2.56 3.51
CA ARG A 287 22.13 -3.10 3.89
C ARG A 287 22.07 -4.53 4.37
N MET A 288 21.03 -4.94 5.09
CA MET A 288 20.94 -6.29 5.67
C MET A 288 20.39 -7.34 4.70
N TYR A 289 19.52 -6.95 3.78
CA TYR A 289 19.00 -7.88 2.76
C TYR A 289 19.71 -7.74 1.41
N GLY A 290 20.22 -6.56 1.09
CA GLY A 290 20.79 -6.25 -0.22
C GLY A 290 19.74 -6.28 -1.33
N VAL A 291 20.15 -5.92 -2.54
CA VAL A 291 19.29 -5.97 -3.74
C VAL A 291 18.87 -7.41 -4.04
N THR A 292 19.78 -8.35 -3.95
CA THR A 292 19.53 -9.77 -4.23
C THR A 292 18.46 -10.36 -3.33
N GLY A 293 18.55 -10.14 -2.01
CA GLY A 293 17.55 -10.66 -1.07
C GLY A 293 16.16 -10.06 -1.28
N LEU A 294 16.09 -8.77 -1.64
CA LEU A 294 14.81 -8.13 -1.99
C LEU A 294 14.22 -8.71 -3.29
N GLN A 295 15.06 -8.94 -4.30
CA GLN A 295 14.63 -9.58 -5.54
C GLN A 295 14.15 -11.02 -5.32
N GLU A 296 14.83 -11.80 -4.50
CA GLU A 296 14.44 -13.17 -4.15
C GLU A 296 13.09 -13.20 -3.43
N HIS A 297 12.87 -12.27 -2.50
CA HIS A 297 11.59 -12.13 -1.81
C HIS A 297 10.45 -11.84 -2.78
N ILE A 298 10.62 -10.89 -3.70
CA ILE A 298 9.61 -10.57 -4.72
C ILE A 298 9.36 -11.77 -5.63
N ARG A 299 10.42 -12.40 -6.15
CA ARG A 299 10.31 -13.58 -7.02
C ARG A 299 9.63 -14.76 -6.32
N LYS A 300 9.86 -14.94 -5.02
CA LYS A 300 9.14 -15.93 -4.22
C LYS A 300 7.63 -15.69 -4.24
N HIS A 301 7.20 -14.47 -3.99
CA HIS A 301 5.77 -14.11 -4.00
C HIS A 301 5.15 -14.32 -5.39
N VAL A 302 5.85 -13.97 -6.46
CA VAL A 302 5.41 -14.23 -7.85
C VAL A 302 5.27 -15.73 -8.13
N ARG A 303 6.24 -16.55 -7.71
CA ARG A 303 6.12 -18.03 -7.89
C ARG A 303 4.93 -18.60 -7.13
N LEU A 304 4.67 -18.12 -5.92
CA LEU A 304 3.56 -18.60 -5.10
C LEU A 304 2.19 -18.16 -5.66
N SER A 305 2.08 -16.97 -6.26
CA SER A 305 0.86 -16.56 -6.94
C SER A 305 0.56 -17.41 -8.17
N HIS A 306 1.56 -17.70 -9.00
CA HIS A 306 1.37 -18.64 -10.13
C HIS A 306 1.06 -20.08 -9.68
N GLN A 307 1.59 -20.50 -8.52
CA GLN A 307 1.19 -21.79 -7.95
C GLN A 307 -0.29 -21.79 -7.56
N PHE A 308 -0.80 -20.71 -6.96
CA PHE A 308 -2.21 -20.58 -6.62
C PHE A 308 -3.07 -20.50 -7.88
N GLU A 309 -2.69 -19.70 -8.86
CA GLU A 309 -3.33 -19.62 -10.18
C GLU A 309 -3.49 -21.01 -10.82
N HIS A 310 -2.41 -21.80 -10.83
CA HIS A 310 -2.44 -23.15 -11.38
C HIS A 310 -3.46 -24.06 -10.66
N LEU A 311 -3.55 -23.97 -9.34
CA LEU A 311 -4.53 -24.72 -8.55
C LEU A 311 -5.96 -24.29 -8.87
N VAL A 312 -6.21 -23.00 -9.05
CA VAL A 312 -7.52 -22.46 -9.45
C VAL A 312 -7.92 -22.98 -10.84
N LEU A 313 -7.01 -22.95 -11.81
CA LEU A 313 -7.28 -23.40 -13.19
C LEU A 313 -7.52 -24.90 -13.32
N GLN A 314 -7.10 -25.71 -12.36
CA GLN A 314 -7.39 -27.14 -12.31
C GLN A 314 -8.84 -27.47 -11.88
N ASP A 315 -9.56 -26.50 -11.35
CA ASP A 315 -10.95 -26.66 -10.91
C ASP A 315 -11.88 -25.90 -11.85
N GLU A 316 -12.60 -26.62 -12.70
CA GLU A 316 -13.48 -26.06 -13.75
C GLU A 316 -14.59 -25.13 -13.21
N ARG A 317 -14.87 -25.20 -11.91
CA ARG A 317 -15.87 -24.34 -11.26
C ARG A 317 -15.40 -22.89 -11.12
N PHE A 318 -14.11 -22.65 -11.18
CA PHE A 318 -13.52 -21.34 -10.98
C PHE A 318 -13.01 -20.73 -12.27
N GLU A 319 -12.72 -19.43 -12.21
CA GLU A 319 -12.09 -18.66 -13.28
C GLU A 319 -11.13 -17.61 -12.72
N ILE A 320 -10.09 -17.30 -13.48
CA ILE A 320 -9.17 -16.19 -13.24
C ILE A 320 -9.73 -14.95 -13.92
N CYS A 321 -9.78 -13.85 -13.20
CA CYS A 321 -10.45 -12.61 -13.64
C CYS A 321 -9.51 -11.53 -14.17
N ALA A 322 -8.20 -11.68 -13.94
CA ALA A 322 -7.16 -10.77 -14.44
C ALA A 322 -5.85 -11.53 -14.57
N GLU A 323 -4.95 -11.03 -15.42
CA GLU A 323 -3.60 -11.58 -15.58
C GLU A 323 -2.83 -11.57 -14.24
N VAL A 324 -2.14 -12.67 -13.93
CA VAL A 324 -1.32 -12.79 -12.72
C VAL A 324 0.09 -12.30 -13.01
N VAL A 325 0.40 -11.06 -12.61
CA VAL A 325 1.68 -10.41 -12.92
C VAL A 325 2.65 -10.45 -11.72
N LEU A 326 2.15 -10.12 -10.53
CA LEU A 326 2.92 -10.09 -9.28
C LEU A 326 2.33 -11.07 -8.25
N GLY A 327 2.37 -10.71 -6.98
CA GLY A 327 1.88 -11.52 -5.87
C GLY A 327 0.37 -11.47 -5.63
N LEU A 328 -0.45 -11.22 -6.63
CA LEU A 328 -1.91 -11.10 -6.52
C LEU A 328 -2.61 -11.98 -7.56
N VAL A 329 -3.58 -12.79 -7.11
CA VAL A 329 -4.46 -13.56 -7.99
C VAL A 329 -5.90 -13.12 -7.78
N CYS A 330 -6.56 -12.69 -8.86
CA CYS A 330 -7.96 -12.34 -8.89
C CYS A 330 -8.77 -13.49 -9.47
N PHE A 331 -9.65 -14.08 -8.69
CA PHE A 331 -10.40 -15.30 -9.08
C PHE A 331 -11.82 -15.27 -8.53
N ARG A 332 -12.69 -16.14 -9.07
CA ARG A 332 -14.06 -16.30 -8.58
C ARG A 332 -14.63 -17.67 -8.95
N LEU A 333 -15.72 -18.08 -8.27
CA LEU A 333 -16.60 -19.11 -8.78
C LEU A 333 -17.34 -18.61 -10.04
N LYS A 334 -17.47 -19.42 -11.05
CA LYS A 334 -18.36 -19.16 -12.20
C LYS A 334 -19.80 -19.10 -11.71
N GLY A 335 -20.50 -18.01 -12.00
CA GLY A 335 -21.86 -17.77 -11.54
C GLY A 335 -22.12 -16.31 -11.11
N SER A 336 -23.08 -16.09 -10.24
CA SER A 336 -23.51 -14.74 -9.84
C SER A 336 -22.53 -14.05 -8.88
N ASN A 337 -22.66 -12.73 -8.75
CA ASN A 337 -21.93 -11.97 -7.74
C ASN A 337 -22.35 -12.36 -6.32
N GLU A 338 -23.61 -12.69 -6.11
CA GLU A 338 -24.19 -13.13 -4.84
C GLU A 338 -23.57 -14.44 -4.35
N LEU A 339 -23.39 -15.41 -5.27
CA LEU A 339 -22.69 -16.67 -4.97
C LEU A 339 -21.26 -16.40 -4.48
N ASN A 340 -20.56 -15.49 -5.13
CA ASN A 340 -19.18 -15.13 -4.76
C ASN A 340 -19.08 -14.34 -3.47
N LYS A 341 -20.07 -13.48 -3.16
CA LYS A 341 -20.19 -12.82 -1.85
C LYS A 341 -20.41 -13.85 -0.74
N ALA A 342 -21.26 -14.85 -0.97
CA ALA A 342 -21.51 -15.92 -0.02
C ALA A 342 -20.27 -16.79 0.20
N LEU A 343 -19.51 -17.11 -0.86
CA LEU A 343 -18.26 -17.85 -0.74
C LEU A 343 -17.23 -17.05 0.10
N LEU A 344 -17.03 -15.78 -0.20
CA LEU A 344 -16.11 -14.93 0.56
C LEU A 344 -16.50 -14.86 2.04
N LYS A 345 -17.79 -14.71 2.32
CA LYS A 345 -18.32 -14.71 3.68
C LYS A 345 -17.97 -16.01 4.40
N SER A 346 -18.24 -17.17 3.79
CA SER A 346 -17.92 -18.48 4.34
C SER A 346 -16.42 -18.65 4.60
N ILE A 347 -15.56 -18.17 3.70
CA ILE A 347 -14.09 -18.23 3.86
C ILE A 347 -13.65 -17.43 5.09
N ASN A 348 -14.12 -16.19 5.22
CA ASN A 348 -13.70 -15.31 6.30
C ASN A 348 -14.32 -15.73 7.67
N GLU A 349 -15.56 -16.24 7.68
CA GLU A 349 -16.21 -16.76 8.88
C GLU A 349 -15.53 -18.05 9.42
N ALA A 350 -14.94 -18.85 8.54
CA ALA A 350 -14.15 -20.01 8.95
C ALA A 350 -12.83 -19.63 9.65
N LYS A 351 -12.37 -18.37 9.55
CA LYS A 351 -11.21 -17.78 10.26
C LYS A 351 -9.88 -18.50 10.07
N LYS A 352 -9.78 -19.39 9.07
CA LYS A 352 -8.54 -20.13 8.74
C LYS A 352 -7.62 -19.34 7.81
N ILE A 353 -8.22 -18.58 6.89
CA ILE A 353 -7.55 -17.63 5.99
C ILE A 353 -8.37 -16.34 5.93
N HIS A 354 -7.76 -15.26 5.48
CA HIS A 354 -8.48 -14.00 5.31
C HIS A 354 -8.28 -13.45 3.90
N LEU A 355 -9.39 -13.15 3.23
CA LEU A 355 -9.44 -12.56 1.88
C LEU A 355 -10.26 -11.27 1.89
N VAL A 356 -10.01 -10.42 0.89
CA VAL A 356 -10.83 -9.25 0.60
C VAL A 356 -11.29 -9.24 -0.84
N PRO A 357 -12.48 -8.70 -1.14
CA PRO A 357 -12.97 -8.62 -2.51
C PRO A 357 -12.47 -7.38 -3.23
N CYS A 358 -12.71 -7.36 -4.53
CA CYS A 358 -12.78 -6.11 -5.32
C CYS A 358 -13.90 -6.24 -6.37
N HIS A 359 -14.16 -5.15 -7.09
CA HIS A 359 -14.95 -5.18 -8.31
C HIS A 359 -14.02 -4.89 -9.49
N LEU A 360 -14.07 -5.75 -10.49
CA LEU A 360 -13.49 -5.49 -11.80
C LEU A 360 -14.65 -5.15 -12.73
N ARG A 361 -14.86 -3.86 -12.97
CA ARG A 361 -16.10 -3.31 -13.53
C ARG A 361 -17.30 -3.78 -12.68
N GLU A 362 -18.31 -4.43 -13.28
CA GLU A 362 -19.51 -4.91 -12.58
C GLU A 362 -19.34 -6.30 -11.92
N THR A 363 -18.16 -6.92 -12.03
CA THR A 363 -17.91 -8.27 -11.56
C THR A 363 -17.29 -8.28 -10.16
N PHE A 364 -17.94 -8.94 -9.20
CA PHE A 364 -17.40 -9.18 -7.87
C PHE A 364 -16.35 -10.29 -7.93
N VAL A 365 -15.15 -10.01 -7.42
CA VAL A 365 -13.96 -10.87 -7.53
C VAL A 365 -13.29 -11.03 -6.16
N LEU A 366 -12.82 -12.24 -5.88
CA LEU A 366 -12.01 -12.55 -4.71
C LEU A 366 -10.55 -12.27 -5.02
N ARG A 367 -9.84 -11.61 -4.10
CA ARG A 367 -8.42 -11.30 -4.23
C ARG A 367 -7.61 -12.19 -3.30
N PHE A 368 -6.64 -12.89 -3.85
CA PHE A 368 -5.65 -13.68 -3.11
C PHE A 368 -4.30 -13.00 -3.23
N ALA A 369 -3.93 -12.23 -2.20
CA ALA A 369 -2.68 -11.47 -2.16
C ALA A 369 -1.62 -12.19 -1.32
N ILE A 370 -0.45 -12.46 -1.90
CA ILE A 370 0.68 -13.04 -1.18
C ILE A 370 1.32 -11.94 -0.33
N CYS A 371 1.07 -11.91 0.97
CA CYS A 371 1.43 -10.81 1.86
C CYS A 371 2.58 -11.12 2.82
N SER A 372 2.55 -12.29 3.45
CA SER A 372 3.52 -12.65 4.50
C SER A 372 4.87 -13.08 3.93
N ARG A 373 5.97 -12.67 4.58
CA ARG A 373 7.32 -13.14 4.22
C ARG A 373 7.51 -14.63 4.50
N THR A 374 6.75 -15.19 5.43
CA THR A 374 6.84 -16.60 5.85
C THR A 374 5.93 -17.53 5.06
N VAL A 375 5.14 -17.01 4.12
CA VAL A 375 4.27 -17.84 3.28
C VAL A 375 5.11 -18.81 2.43
N GLU A 376 4.66 -20.07 2.37
CA GLU A 376 5.29 -21.15 1.62
C GLU A 376 4.25 -21.93 0.80
N SER A 377 4.72 -22.82 -0.08
CA SER A 377 3.87 -23.66 -0.93
C SER A 377 2.80 -24.45 -0.15
N THR A 378 3.12 -24.87 1.07
CA THR A 378 2.19 -25.57 1.95
C THR A 378 0.99 -24.72 2.34
N HIS A 379 1.22 -23.44 2.64
CA HIS A 379 0.16 -22.49 2.98
C HIS A 379 -0.75 -22.20 1.78
N ILE A 380 -0.18 -22.12 0.56
CA ILE A 380 -0.94 -21.94 -0.67
C ILE A 380 -1.86 -23.15 -0.92
N LYS A 381 -1.32 -24.38 -0.79
CA LYS A 381 -2.09 -25.61 -0.93
C LYS A 381 -3.21 -25.71 0.10
N PHE A 382 -2.92 -25.41 1.35
CA PHE A 382 -3.91 -25.39 2.43
C PHE A 382 -5.03 -24.39 2.13
N ALA A 383 -4.67 -23.16 1.74
CA ALA A 383 -5.65 -22.13 1.41
C ALA A 383 -6.57 -22.55 0.27
N TRP A 384 -5.99 -23.12 -0.80
CA TRP A 384 -6.78 -23.62 -1.91
C TRP A 384 -7.72 -24.77 -1.53
N GLN A 385 -7.22 -25.77 -0.80
CA GLN A 385 -8.04 -26.88 -0.32
C GLN A 385 -9.22 -26.38 0.52
N HIS A 386 -8.97 -25.42 1.39
CA HIS A 386 -10.02 -24.83 2.22
C HIS A 386 -11.07 -24.08 1.38
N ILE A 387 -10.65 -23.25 0.42
CA ILE A 387 -11.54 -22.54 -0.50
C ILE A 387 -12.39 -23.52 -1.31
N SER A 388 -11.78 -24.54 -1.93
CA SER A 388 -12.46 -25.52 -2.76
C SER A 388 -13.46 -26.37 -1.98
N GLN A 389 -13.16 -26.73 -0.72
CA GLN A 389 -14.10 -27.42 0.18
C GLN A 389 -15.33 -26.58 0.51
N LEU A 390 -15.12 -25.30 0.86
CA LEU A 390 -16.21 -24.36 1.14
C LEU A 390 -17.07 -24.09 -0.09
N ALA A 391 -16.45 -23.96 -1.26
CA ALA A 391 -17.18 -23.85 -2.53
C ALA A 391 -18.05 -25.08 -2.81
N THR A 392 -17.53 -26.30 -2.55
CA THR A 392 -18.30 -27.54 -2.70
C THR A 392 -19.52 -27.58 -1.76
N ALA A 393 -19.34 -27.18 -0.50
CA ALA A 393 -20.44 -27.13 0.44
C ALA A 393 -21.49 -26.08 0.05
N LEU A 394 -21.03 -24.90 -0.37
CA LEU A 394 -21.90 -23.80 -0.77
C LEU A 394 -22.74 -24.16 -2.01
N LEU A 395 -22.12 -24.76 -3.04
CA LEU A 395 -22.82 -25.11 -4.28
C LEU A 395 -23.94 -26.15 -4.05
N LYS A 396 -23.73 -27.11 -3.16
CA LYS A 396 -24.79 -28.07 -2.78
C LYS A 396 -26.02 -27.39 -2.18
N THR A 397 -25.81 -26.42 -1.29
CA THR A 397 -26.92 -25.66 -0.68
C THR A 397 -27.52 -24.62 -1.62
N TRP A 398 -26.75 -24.15 -2.63
CA TRP A 398 -27.21 -23.16 -3.60
C TRP A 398 -28.10 -23.76 -4.69
N GLU A 399 -27.91 -25.04 -5.05
CA GLU A 399 -28.72 -25.78 -6.00
C GLU A 399 -30.08 -26.22 -5.41
N GLU A 400 -30.18 -26.23 -4.08
CA GLU A 400 -31.41 -26.59 -3.34
C GLU A 400 -32.36 -25.37 -3.11
N LEU A 401 -31.91 -24.15 -3.42
CA LEU A 401 -32.64 -22.89 -3.31
C LEU A 401 -33.18 -22.42 -4.67
#